data_b709eacd5162057bfbecd6a8b471f969
#
_entry.id   b709eacd5162057bfbecd6a8b471f969
#
_cell.length_a   1.000
_cell.length_b   1.000
_cell.length_c   1.000
_cell.angle_alpha   90.00
_cell.angle_beta   90.00
_cell.angle_gamma   90.00
#
_symmetry.space_group_name_H-M   'P 1'
#
loop_
_entity.id
_entity.type
_entity.pdbx_description
1 polymer ?
#
loop_
_entity_poly.entity_id
_entity_poly.type
_entity_poly.pdbx_seq_one_letter_code
_entity_poly.pdbx_strand_id
1 'polypeptide(L)'
;NDRLYLVNASGLPEFRPLYDALSHMGFYSLNPDRIRDLQSPDPGDLLARDGSNIASVLARMAGAEPQAKALVEEYLARVVDGIRGVEPKSMGPKETLEFRQTVPGVATPWRFYAANMSDGTLRALGILVALYQGGRSMPPSVPLVGIEEPEVALHPAAAGVLLDALRDASRRIQVLVTSHSPD
;
A
#
# COMPACT_ATOMS: atom_id res chain seq x y z
N ASN A 1 -2.76 -19.33 31.41
CA ASN A 1 -2.91 -17.87 31.18
C ASN A 1 -1.87 -17.41 30.16
N ASP A 2 -2.17 -17.62 28.88
CA ASP A 2 -1.26 -17.30 27.76
C ASP A 2 -1.49 -15.87 27.24
N ARG A 3 -1.53 -14.90 28.15
CA ARG A 3 -1.65 -13.49 27.75
C ARG A 3 -0.27 -12.94 27.47
N LEU A 4 -0.10 -12.33 26.28
CA LEU A 4 1.07 -11.53 25.95
C LEU A 4 1.13 -10.31 26.89
N TYR A 5 2.02 -10.36 27.87
CA TYR A 5 2.22 -9.27 28.83
C TYR A 5 2.95 -8.05 28.24
N LEU A 6 3.44 -8.14 27.01
CA LEU A 6 4.19 -7.07 26.38
C LEU A 6 3.42 -5.74 26.33
N VAL A 7 2.10 -5.80 26.09
CA VAL A 7 1.25 -4.60 26.09
C VAL A 7 1.28 -3.90 27.47
N ASN A 8 1.23 -4.68 28.54
CA ASN A 8 1.28 -4.14 29.90
C ASN A 8 2.69 -3.64 30.29
N ALA A 9 3.74 -4.27 29.71
CA ALA A 9 5.13 -3.90 29.94
C ALA A 9 5.61 -2.76 29.03
N SER A 10 4.83 -2.38 28.01
CA SER A 10 5.22 -1.35 27.02
C SER A 10 5.44 0.05 27.61
N GLY A 11 4.95 0.29 28.84
CA GLY A 11 5.23 1.52 29.59
C GLY A 11 6.65 1.57 30.20
N LEU A 12 7.37 0.44 30.22
CA LEU A 12 8.76 0.37 30.71
C LEU A 12 9.71 0.64 29.55
N PRO A 13 10.74 1.51 29.72
CA PRO A 13 11.67 1.91 28.68
C PRO A 13 12.36 0.73 27.96
N GLU A 14 12.64 -0.34 28.73
CA GLU A 14 13.34 -1.53 28.22
C GLU A 14 12.51 -2.33 27.20
N PHE A 15 11.17 -2.31 27.31
CA PHE A 15 10.25 -3.07 26.48
C PHE A 15 9.61 -2.21 25.38
N ARG A 16 9.69 -0.90 25.51
CA ARG A 16 9.07 0.03 24.54
C ARG A 16 9.56 -0.15 23.12
N PRO A 17 10.88 -0.27 22.83
CA PRO A 17 11.37 -0.47 21.46
C PRO A 17 10.85 -1.77 20.83
N LEU A 18 10.73 -2.84 21.62
CA LEU A 18 10.19 -4.11 21.12
C LEU A 18 8.69 -3.99 20.83
N TYR A 19 7.94 -3.35 21.72
CA TYR A 19 6.51 -3.11 21.50
C TYR A 19 6.28 -2.29 20.24
N ASP A 20 7.01 -1.19 20.07
CA ASP A 20 6.90 -0.31 18.90
C ASP A 20 7.25 -1.05 17.61
N ALA A 21 8.33 -1.84 17.60
CA ALA A 21 8.71 -2.63 16.43
C ALA A 21 7.62 -3.65 16.04
N LEU A 22 7.04 -4.36 17.01
CA LEU A 22 6.00 -5.36 16.75
C LEU A 22 4.66 -4.72 16.33
N SER A 23 4.30 -3.57 16.93
CA SER A 23 3.05 -2.88 16.63
C SER A 23 3.03 -2.22 15.24
N HIS A 24 4.20 -1.96 14.65
CA HIS A 24 4.33 -1.40 13.31
C HIS A 24 4.61 -2.46 12.22
N MET A 25 4.56 -3.76 12.54
CA MET A 25 4.60 -4.81 11.53
C MET A 25 3.27 -4.84 10.76
N GLY A 26 3.35 -4.76 9.43
CA GLY A 26 2.18 -4.81 8.56
C GLY A 26 2.00 -6.19 7.95
N PHE A 27 0.83 -6.80 8.12
CA PHE A 27 0.44 -8.05 7.44
C PHE A 27 -0.81 -7.79 6.61
N TYR A 28 -0.70 -7.98 5.29
CA TYR A 28 -1.69 -7.53 4.32
C TYR A 28 -2.30 -8.71 3.56
N SER A 29 -3.62 -8.77 3.58
CA SER A 29 -4.46 -9.57 2.69
C SER A 29 -5.40 -8.59 1.98
N LEU A 30 -4.84 -7.94 0.95
CA LEU A 30 -5.49 -6.81 0.29
C LEU A 30 -6.74 -7.25 -0.48
N ASN A 31 -7.85 -6.56 -0.22
CA ASN A 31 -9.14 -6.82 -0.84
C ASN A 31 -9.48 -5.68 -1.82
N PRO A 32 -9.49 -5.94 -3.15
CA PRO A 32 -9.85 -4.93 -4.15
C PRO A 32 -11.21 -4.27 -3.91
N ASP A 33 -12.20 -5.00 -3.41
CA ASP A 33 -13.53 -4.44 -3.14
C ASP A 33 -13.47 -3.40 -2.01
N ARG A 34 -12.66 -3.64 -0.96
CA ARG A 34 -12.45 -2.66 0.12
C ARG A 34 -11.70 -1.41 -0.36
N ILE A 35 -10.77 -1.59 -1.29
CA ILE A 35 -10.06 -0.46 -1.91
C ILE A 35 -10.98 0.34 -2.83
N ARG A 36 -11.90 -0.35 -3.51
CA ARG A 36 -12.88 0.23 -4.45
C ARG A 36 -13.96 1.03 -3.76
N ASP A 37 -14.37 0.61 -2.56
CA ASP A 37 -15.44 1.24 -1.80
C ASP A 37 -15.10 2.68 -1.39
N LEU A 38 -16.14 3.46 -1.10
CA LEU A 38 -15.98 4.76 -0.45
C LEU A 38 -15.50 4.59 0.99
N GLN A 39 -14.34 5.10 1.30
CA GLN A 39 -13.65 4.93 2.58
C GLN A 39 -14.03 6.03 3.58
N SER A 40 -13.99 5.72 4.85
CA SER A 40 -14.07 6.74 5.90
C SER A 40 -12.68 7.33 6.09
N PRO A 41 -12.54 8.67 6.11
CA PRO A 41 -11.26 9.30 6.43
C PRO A 41 -10.71 8.84 7.77
N ASP A 42 -9.42 8.61 7.83
CA ASP A 42 -8.67 8.32 9.04
C ASP A 42 -7.30 9.04 9.04
N PRO A 43 -6.47 8.95 10.09
CA PRO A 43 -5.16 9.61 10.11
C PRO A 43 -4.19 9.12 9.02
N GLY A 44 -4.39 7.96 8.43
CA GLY A 44 -3.51 7.37 7.41
C GLY A 44 -2.13 6.95 7.92
N ASP A 45 -2.00 6.71 9.23
CA ASP A 45 -0.70 6.38 9.86
C ASP A 45 -0.16 5.03 9.42
N LEU A 46 -1.06 4.06 9.23
CA LEU A 46 -0.74 2.71 8.78
C LEU A 46 -1.84 2.20 7.87
N LEU A 47 -1.47 1.52 6.79
CA LEU A 47 -2.42 0.87 5.90
C LEU A 47 -3.18 -0.23 6.64
N ALA A 48 -4.50 -0.24 6.50
CA ALA A 48 -5.33 -1.32 7.00
C ALA A 48 -5.02 -2.64 6.28
N ARG A 49 -5.14 -3.78 6.98
CA ARG A 49 -4.80 -5.10 6.45
C ARG A 49 -5.47 -5.41 5.10
N ASP A 50 -6.69 -4.96 4.91
CA ASP A 50 -7.50 -5.18 3.69
C ASP A 50 -7.44 -4.02 2.69
N GLY A 51 -6.71 -2.93 3.00
CA GLY A 51 -6.59 -1.74 2.18
C GLY A 51 -7.73 -0.72 2.33
N SER A 52 -8.64 -0.89 3.29
CA SER A 52 -9.87 -0.08 3.43
C SER A 52 -9.65 1.39 3.80
N ASN A 53 -8.42 1.84 4.06
CA ASN A 53 -8.05 3.23 4.34
C ASN A 53 -6.96 3.77 3.40
N ILE A 54 -6.77 3.14 2.26
CA ILE A 54 -5.66 3.47 1.35
C ILE A 54 -5.68 4.92 0.86
N ALA A 55 -6.86 5.54 0.75
CA ALA A 55 -6.98 6.94 0.35
C ALA A 55 -6.36 7.88 1.40
N SER A 56 -6.64 7.67 2.68
CA SER A 56 -6.03 8.42 3.79
C SER A 56 -4.51 8.20 3.86
N VAL A 57 -4.04 6.95 3.67
CA VAL A 57 -2.59 6.64 3.65
C VAL A 57 -1.89 7.37 2.50
N LEU A 58 -2.46 7.36 1.30
CA LEU A 58 -1.90 8.09 0.15
C LEU A 58 -1.92 9.61 0.35
N ALA A 59 -2.96 10.16 1.00
CA ALA A 59 -3.02 11.57 1.36
C ALA A 59 -1.88 11.95 2.31
N ARG A 60 -1.64 11.12 3.33
CA ARG A 60 -0.52 11.31 4.26
C ARG A 60 0.83 11.19 3.55
N MET A 61 1.02 10.17 2.71
CA MET A 61 2.26 10.00 1.93
C MET A 61 2.52 11.22 1.04
N ALA A 62 1.49 11.78 0.40
CA ALA A 62 1.64 12.97 -0.43
C ALA A 62 2.14 14.18 0.36
N GLY A 63 1.71 14.33 1.60
CA GLY A 63 2.14 15.44 2.47
C GLY A 63 3.47 15.21 3.18
N ALA A 64 3.68 14.02 3.74
CA ALA A 64 4.84 13.72 4.57
C ALA A 64 6.01 13.08 3.81
N GLU A 65 5.72 12.26 2.80
CA GLU A 65 6.70 11.42 2.10
C GLU A 65 6.47 11.44 0.57
N PRO A 66 6.53 12.62 -0.09
CA PRO A 66 6.19 12.76 -1.51
C PRO A 66 7.06 11.90 -2.42
N GLN A 67 8.31 11.62 -2.05
CA GLN A 67 9.20 10.74 -2.80
C GLN A 67 8.74 9.27 -2.75
N ALA A 68 8.21 8.82 -1.61
CA ALA A 68 7.66 7.47 -1.49
C ALA A 68 6.38 7.33 -2.32
N LYS A 69 5.50 8.35 -2.30
CA LYS A 69 4.32 8.39 -3.18
C LYS A 69 4.70 8.37 -4.65
N ALA A 70 5.69 9.15 -5.07
CA ALA A 70 6.17 9.17 -6.46
C ALA A 70 6.68 7.79 -6.90
N LEU A 71 7.35 7.06 -6.01
CA LEU A 71 7.83 5.70 -6.28
C LEU A 71 6.67 4.70 -6.42
N VAL A 72 5.64 4.81 -5.59
CA VAL A 72 4.39 4.03 -5.76
C VAL A 72 3.78 4.28 -7.14
N GLU A 73 3.68 5.54 -7.57
CA GLU A 73 3.11 5.90 -8.88
C GLU A 73 3.99 5.42 -10.05
N GLU A 74 5.32 5.47 -9.90
CA GLU A 74 6.26 4.96 -10.90
C GLU A 74 6.09 3.45 -11.10
N TYR A 75 6.08 2.66 -10.03
CA TYR A 75 5.85 1.22 -10.14
C TYR A 75 4.45 0.90 -10.67
N LEU A 76 3.42 1.63 -10.21
CA LEU A 76 2.05 1.44 -10.68
C LEU A 76 1.93 1.71 -12.19
N ALA A 77 2.61 2.73 -12.71
CA ALA A 77 2.63 3.05 -14.14
C ALA A 77 3.31 1.95 -14.99
N ARG A 78 4.24 1.19 -14.39
CA ARG A 78 4.87 0.02 -15.04
C ARG A 78 3.98 -1.23 -14.97
N VAL A 79 3.14 -1.36 -13.93
CA VAL A 79 2.19 -2.47 -13.76
C VAL A 79 0.97 -2.31 -14.66
N VAL A 80 0.50 -1.06 -14.84
CA VAL A 80 -0.73 -0.75 -15.57
C VAL A 80 -0.46 0.32 -16.62
N ASP A 81 -0.55 -0.07 -17.87
CA ASP A 81 -0.33 0.83 -18.99
C ASP A 81 -1.24 2.07 -18.93
N GLY A 82 -0.62 3.22 -19.18
CA GLY A 82 -1.30 4.50 -19.27
C GLY A 82 -1.57 5.19 -17.95
N ILE A 83 -1.43 4.53 -16.78
CA ILE A 83 -1.55 5.21 -15.48
C ILE A 83 -0.47 6.30 -15.37
N ARG A 84 -0.90 7.49 -14.94
CA ARG A 84 -0.05 8.68 -14.77
C ARG A 84 -0.03 9.20 -13.34
N GLY A 85 -0.85 8.64 -12.48
CA GLY A 85 -0.90 9.00 -11.07
C GLY A 85 -2.18 8.56 -10.41
N VAL A 86 -2.19 8.59 -9.09
CA VAL A 86 -3.32 8.28 -8.23
C VAL A 86 -3.39 9.30 -7.10
N GLU A 87 -4.58 9.88 -6.89
CA GLU A 87 -4.80 10.90 -5.88
C GLU A 87 -6.00 10.54 -5.00
N PRO A 88 -5.91 10.79 -3.69
CA PRO A 88 -7.08 10.73 -2.83
C PRO A 88 -8.07 11.82 -3.21
N LYS A 89 -9.36 11.50 -3.16
CA LYS A 89 -10.44 12.40 -3.53
C LYS A 89 -11.56 12.36 -2.50
N SER A 90 -11.93 13.51 -1.96
CA SER A 90 -13.09 13.62 -1.07
C SER A 90 -14.39 13.50 -1.85
N MET A 91 -15.32 12.73 -1.31
CA MET A 91 -16.66 12.49 -1.82
C MET A 91 -17.68 12.70 -0.69
N GLY A 92 -17.98 13.97 -0.37
CA GLY A 92 -18.77 14.32 0.82
C GLY A 92 -18.03 13.94 2.10
N PRO A 93 -18.64 13.14 3.01
CA PRO A 93 -18.00 12.69 4.25
C PRO A 93 -17.08 11.47 4.06
N LYS A 94 -16.95 10.98 2.84
CA LYS A 94 -16.14 9.83 2.46
C LYS A 94 -15.00 10.24 1.53
N GLU A 95 -14.11 9.32 1.27
CA GLU A 95 -13.01 9.49 0.33
C GLU A 95 -12.86 8.27 -0.59
N THR A 96 -12.24 8.47 -1.72
CA THR A 96 -11.93 7.45 -2.72
C THR A 96 -10.59 7.80 -3.38
N LEU A 97 -10.19 6.99 -4.36
CA LEU A 97 -9.04 7.27 -5.20
C LEU A 97 -9.48 7.70 -6.60
N GLU A 98 -8.80 8.72 -7.14
CA GLU A 98 -8.91 9.17 -8.53
C GLU A 98 -7.62 8.80 -9.27
N PHE A 99 -7.72 7.99 -10.29
CA PHE A 99 -6.62 7.60 -11.17
C PHE A 99 -6.60 8.48 -12.42
N ARG A 100 -5.43 8.94 -12.81
CA ARG A 100 -5.20 9.60 -14.10
C ARG A 100 -4.61 8.59 -15.08
N GLN A 101 -5.28 8.38 -16.20
CA GLN A 101 -4.86 7.40 -17.19
C GLN A 101 -4.88 8.00 -18.60
N THR A 102 -3.78 7.83 -19.34
CA THR A 102 -3.71 8.16 -20.76
C THR A 102 -4.52 7.15 -21.56
N VAL A 103 -5.41 7.66 -22.41
CA VAL A 103 -6.20 6.85 -23.32
C VAL A 103 -5.74 7.15 -24.74
N PRO A 104 -5.46 6.14 -25.59
CA PRO A 104 -5.02 6.36 -26.97
C PRO A 104 -6.00 7.27 -27.73
N GLY A 105 -5.45 8.24 -28.46
CA GLY A 105 -6.24 9.21 -29.24
C GLY A 105 -6.80 10.40 -28.46
N VAL A 106 -6.51 10.50 -27.14
CA VAL A 106 -6.96 11.62 -26.30
C VAL A 106 -5.76 12.40 -25.78
N ALA A 107 -5.78 13.73 -25.96
CA ALA A 107 -4.65 14.60 -25.60
C ALA A 107 -4.47 14.76 -24.08
N THR A 108 -5.57 14.69 -23.30
CA THR A 108 -5.55 14.84 -21.84
C THR A 108 -5.87 13.52 -21.16
N PRO A 109 -5.15 13.14 -20.07
CA PRO A 109 -5.46 11.94 -19.32
C PRO A 109 -6.91 11.95 -18.79
N TRP A 110 -7.58 10.83 -18.92
CA TRP A 110 -8.89 10.63 -18.30
C TRP A 110 -8.73 10.40 -16.79
N ARG A 111 -9.82 10.66 -16.07
CA ARG A 111 -9.90 10.45 -14.63
C ARG A 111 -10.90 9.34 -14.33
N PHE A 112 -10.46 8.34 -13.62
CA PHE A 112 -11.27 7.21 -13.20
C PHE A 112 -11.23 7.10 -11.68
N TYR A 113 -12.36 6.84 -11.06
CA TYR A 113 -12.40 6.50 -9.64
C TYR A 113 -12.04 5.03 -9.41
N ALA A 114 -11.65 4.69 -8.17
CA ALA A 114 -11.34 3.31 -7.78
C ALA A 114 -12.45 2.33 -8.17
N ALA A 115 -13.71 2.76 -8.15
CA ALA A 115 -14.86 1.97 -8.57
C ALA A 115 -14.79 1.45 -10.02
N ASN A 116 -13.98 2.09 -10.87
CA ASN A 116 -13.84 1.75 -12.30
C ASN A 116 -12.53 0.99 -12.61
N MET A 117 -11.71 0.73 -11.58
CA MET A 117 -10.41 0.08 -11.75
C MET A 117 -10.52 -1.44 -11.60
N SER A 118 -9.64 -2.16 -12.31
CA SER A 118 -9.58 -3.62 -12.21
C SER A 118 -9.03 -4.08 -10.83
N ASP A 119 -9.39 -5.28 -10.42
CA ASP A 119 -8.92 -5.90 -9.17
C ASP A 119 -7.39 -5.94 -9.12
N GLY A 120 -6.75 -6.33 -10.23
CA GLY A 120 -5.30 -6.36 -10.33
C GLY A 120 -4.66 -4.99 -10.13
N THR A 121 -5.24 -3.93 -10.68
CA THR A 121 -4.77 -2.55 -10.48
C THR A 121 -4.86 -2.12 -9.02
N LEU A 122 -6.01 -2.36 -8.38
CA LEU A 122 -6.24 -1.98 -6.99
C LEU A 122 -5.34 -2.79 -6.04
N ARG A 123 -5.18 -4.08 -6.31
CA ARG A 123 -4.30 -4.94 -5.52
C ARG A 123 -2.84 -4.52 -5.65
N ALA A 124 -2.36 -4.28 -6.87
CA ALA A 124 -1.00 -3.78 -7.10
C ALA A 124 -0.76 -2.45 -6.38
N LEU A 125 -1.70 -1.50 -6.46
CA LEU A 125 -1.59 -0.24 -5.71
C LEU A 125 -1.50 -0.50 -4.21
N GLY A 126 -2.36 -1.35 -3.65
CA GLY A 126 -2.34 -1.69 -2.23
C GLY A 126 -1.01 -2.28 -1.77
N ILE A 127 -0.42 -3.20 -2.57
CA ILE A 127 0.89 -3.79 -2.30
C ILE A 127 1.98 -2.71 -2.32
N LEU A 128 1.99 -1.85 -3.34
CA LEU A 128 2.98 -0.77 -3.45
C LEU A 128 2.88 0.20 -2.27
N VAL A 129 1.66 0.57 -1.87
CA VAL A 129 1.46 1.41 -0.67
C VAL A 129 1.95 0.70 0.58
N ALA A 130 1.64 -0.59 0.77
CA ALA A 130 2.14 -1.37 1.91
C ALA A 130 3.68 -1.36 1.99
N LEU A 131 4.37 -1.50 0.86
CA LEU A 131 5.83 -1.53 0.78
C LEU A 131 6.49 -0.16 1.05
N TYR A 132 5.83 0.93 0.68
CA TYR A 132 6.47 2.26 0.67
C TYR A 132 5.87 3.26 1.67
N GLN A 133 4.77 2.95 2.36
CA GLN A 133 4.10 3.85 3.32
C GLN A 133 4.98 4.32 4.48
N GLY A 134 6.02 3.54 4.83
CA GLY A 134 7.00 3.90 5.87
C GLY A 134 8.02 4.94 5.43
N GLY A 135 7.93 5.43 4.18
CA GLY A 135 8.87 6.41 3.63
C GLY A 135 10.30 5.89 3.53
N ARG A 136 11.25 6.82 3.60
CA ARG A 136 12.70 6.55 3.52
C ARG A 136 13.44 6.80 4.84
N SER A 137 12.73 7.00 5.94
CA SER A 137 13.32 7.21 7.26
C SER A 137 14.11 5.98 7.74
N MET A 138 15.14 6.23 8.55
CA MET A 138 15.91 5.17 9.20
C MET A 138 15.94 5.42 10.70
N PRO A 139 15.50 4.51 11.55
CA PRO A 139 14.88 3.22 11.21
C PRO A 139 13.53 3.38 10.49
N PRO A 140 13.12 2.39 9.67
CA PRO A 140 11.86 2.45 8.96
C PRO A 140 10.68 2.45 9.94
N SER A 141 9.65 3.26 9.67
CA SER A 141 8.44 3.30 10.50
C SER A 141 7.63 2.00 10.43
N VAL A 142 7.75 1.26 9.31
CA VAL A 142 7.18 -0.09 9.14
C VAL A 142 8.33 -1.05 8.88
N PRO A 143 8.82 -1.79 9.91
CA PRO A 143 10.04 -2.60 9.80
C PRO A 143 9.84 -3.92 9.05
N LEU A 144 8.61 -4.46 9.03
CA LEU A 144 8.26 -5.70 8.36
C LEU A 144 6.92 -5.57 7.65
N VAL A 145 6.89 -6.04 6.41
CA VAL A 145 5.68 -6.14 5.58
C VAL A 145 5.49 -7.60 5.16
N GLY A 146 4.38 -8.19 5.58
CA GLY A 146 3.91 -9.50 5.12
C GLY A 146 2.79 -9.33 4.09
N ILE A 147 2.87 -10.02 2.95
CA ILE A 147 1.87 -9.94 1.88
C ILE A 147 1.45 -11.36 1.50
N GLU A 148 0.13 -11.59 1.50
CA GLU A 148 -0.46 -12.86 1.08
C GLU A 148 -0.74 -12.81 -0.43
N GLU A 149 -0.22 -13.79 -1.17
CA GLU A 149 -0.50 -14.05 -2.60
C GLU A 149 -0.47 -12.79 -3.49
N PRO A 150 0.65 -12.06 -3.56
CA PRO A 150 0.72 -10.80 -4.31
C PRO A 150 0.45 -10.98 -5.81
N GLU A 151 0.62 -12.18 -6.36
CA GLU A 151 0.43 -12.52 -7.76
C GLU A 151 -1.04 -12.66 -8.17
N VAL A 152 -1.95 -12.87 -7.21
CA VAL A 152 -3.38 -13.10 -7.51
C VAL A 152 -3.99 -11.90 -8.22
N ALA A 153 -4.73 -12.18 -9.30
CA ALA A 153 -5.37 -11.21 -10.19
C ALA A 153 -4.42 -10.31 -11.01
N LEU A 154 -3.10 -10.58 -10.98
CA LEU A 154 -2.13 -9.87 -11.80
C LEU A 154 -1.87 -10.59 -13.12
N HIS A 155 -1.68 -9.78 -14.18
CA HIS A 155 -1.14 -10.30 -15.43
C HIS A 155 0.34 -10.70 -15.23
N PRO A 156 0.87 -11.78 -15.85
CA PRO A 156 2.25 -12.21 -15.67
C PRO A 156 3.31 -11.11 -15.83
N ALA A 157 3.13 -10.21 -16.80
CA ALA A 157 4.03 -9.07 -16.99
C ALA A 157 4.04 -8.10 -15.79
N ALA A 158 2.89 -7.92 -15.13
CA ALA A 158 2.76 -7.10 -13.92
C ALA A 158 3.43 -7.76 -12.71
N ALA A 159 3.40 -9.09 -12.62
CA ALA A 159 4.05 -9.83 -11.53
C ALA A 159 5.58 -9.59 -11.51
N GLY A 160 6.23 -9.52 -12.68
CA GLY A 160 7.66 -9.18 -12.76
C GLY A 160 7.99 -7.80 -12.20
N VAL A 161 7.18 -6.79 -12.52
CA VAL A 161 7.34 -5.43 -11.99
C VAL A 161 7.12 -5.40 -10.47
N LEU A 162 6.13 -6.14 -9.99
CA LEU A 162 5.86 -6.23 -8.56
C LEU A 162 7.01 -6.90 -7.81
N LEU A 163 7.63 -7.95 -8.39
CA LEU A 163 8.81 -8.58 -7.84
C LEU A 163 10.00 -7.60 -7.75
N ASP A 164 10.17 -6.72 -8.73
CA ASP A 164 11.17 -5.65 -8.66
C ASP A 164 10.90 -4.70 -7.48
N ALA A 165 9.64 -4.31 -7.28
CA ALA A 165 9.23 -3.46 -6.14
C ALA A 165 9.48 -4.14 -4.79
N LEU A 166 9.15 -5.44 -4.66
CA LEU A 166 9.43 -6.24 -3.47
C LEU A 166 10.94 -6.31 -3.17
N ARG A 167 11.76 -6.55 -4.19
CA ARG A 167 13.24 -6.56 -4.07
C ARG A 167 13.80 -5.19 -3.70
N ASP A 168 13.27 -4.11 -4.27
CA ASP A 168 13.70 -2.76 -3.90
C ASP A 168 13.33 -2.44 -2.44
N ALA A 169 12.10 -2.71 -2.03
CA ALA A 169 11.64 -2.51 -0.65
C ALA A 169 12.45 -3.36 0.35
N SER A 170 12.82 -4.60 -0.02
CA SER A 170 13.57 -5.53 0.86
C SER A 170 14.97 -5.04 1.24
N ARG A 171 15.49 -4.02 0.55
CA ARG A 171 16.76 -3.36 0.92
C ARG A 171 16.64 -2.49 2.16
N ARG A 172 15.41 -2.18 2.60
CA ARG A 172 15.12 -1.23 3.68
C ARG A 172 14.26 -1.82 4.78
N ILE A 173 13.35 -2.70 4.44
CA ILE A 173 12.40 -3.37 5.35
C ILE A 173 12.48 -4.88 5.15
N GLN A 174 12.02 -5.63 6.14
CA GLN A 174 11.81 -7.07 5.96
C GLN A 174 10.52 -7.29 5.15
N VAL A 175 10.60 -8.14 4.12
CA VAL A 175 9.45 -8.49 3.30
C VAL A 175 9.22 -10.00 3.38
N LEU A 176 8.02 -10.39 3.79
CA LEU A 176 7.55 -11.77 3.84
C LEU A 176 6.43 -11.94 2.82
N VAL A 177 6.54 -12.92 1.96
CA VAL A 177 5.54 -13.20 0.93
C VAL A 177 5.11 -14.65 1.05
N THR A 178 3.81 -14.90 0.99
CA THR A 178 3.26 -16.24 0.77
C THR A 178 2.75 -16.35 -0.66
N SER A 179 3.03 -17.45 -1.34
CA SER A 179 2.56 -17.71 -2.71
C SER A 179 2.16 -19.17 -2.84
N HIS A 180 1.14 -19.42 -3.63
CA HIS A 180 0.75 -20.77 -4.09
C HIS A 180 1.14 -21.01 -5.55
N SER A 181 1.76 -20.00 -6.22
CA SER A 181 2.30 -20.17 -7.56
C SER A 181 3.57 -21.04 -7.51
N PRO A 182 3.69 -22.05 -8.38
CA PRO A 182 4.89 -22.89 -8.46
C PRO A 182 6.07 -22.22 -9.17
N ASP A 183 5.88 -21.02 -9.76
CA ASP A 183 6.85 -20.28 -10.59
C ASP A 183 7.53 -19.10 -9.86
#